data_99d93999dda02a1efd5548ab4e9d4b2e
#
_entry.id   99d93999dda02a1efd5548ab4e9d4b2e
#
_cell.length_a   1.000
_cell.length_b   1.000
_cell.length_c   1.000
_cell.angle_alpha   90.00
_cell.angle_beta   90.00
_cell.angle_gamma   90.00
#
_symmetry.space_group_name_H-M   'P 1'
#
loop_
_entity.id
_entity.type
_entity.pdbx_description
1 polymer ?
#
loop_
_entity_poly.entity_id
_entity_poly.type
_entity_poly.pdbx_seq_one_letter_code
_entity_poly.pdbx_strand_id
1 'polypeptide(L)'
;MTALLYYVQNDTDGAGHRLPLSQRRLGRILSLLTENGLSKIDREINLLPAGHPAKGPYGLFLQAKENLRGNIVIGLGKRLNVFQDKLVDALTADSSIDLTLPGHKPCAYFCILSAQDSTYAFLSSLFFTMIFSRLEQYARRETEDGKLPIPVNFVLDEFPSIGKLGDFKRSIAFTRGFRMNCIVIVQSIAQLADMYPRHEWEEIAACCDATICLGVNDLTSAKFVS
;
A
#
# COMPACT_ATOMS: atom_id res chain seq x y z
N MET A 1 3.30 13.09 -4.76
CA MET A 1 3.36 12.19 -3.59
C MET A 1 4.80 11.99 -3.11
N THR A 2 5.71 11.46 -3.92
CA THR A 2 7.11 11.17 -3.53
C THR A 2 7.84 12.36 -2.90
N ALA A 3 7.71 13.56 -3.48
CA ALA A 3 8.30 14.78 -2.93
C ALA A 3 7.80 15.10 -1.51
N LEU A 4 6.49 14.99 -1.28
CA LEU A 4 5.87 15.26 0.02
C LEU A 4 6.24 14.19 1.05
N LEU A 5 6.36 12.92 0.63
CA LEU A 5 6.87 11.85 1.51
C LEU A 5 8.30 12.16 1.96
N TYR A 6 9.19 12.50 1.04
CA TYR A 6 10.56 12.88 1.40
C TYR A 6 10.63 14.14 2.26
N TYR A 7 9.75 15.11 2.00
CA TYR A 7 9.65 16.31 2.81
C TYR A 7 9.26 15.96 4.26
N VAL A 8 8.16 15.25 4.45
CA VAL A 8 7.67 14.85 5.79
C VAL A 8 8.63 13.91 6.53
N GLN A 9 9.29 12.99 5.81
CA GLN A 9 10.26 12.06 6.42
C GLN A 9 11.55 12.75 6.90
N ASN A 10 11.95 13.82 6.25
CA ASN A 10 13.20 14.53 6.57
C ASN A 10 12.96 15.88 7.23
N ASP A 11 11.71 16.19 7.57
CA ASP A 11 11.36 17.43 8.24
C ASP A 11 11.99 17.52 9.65
N THR A 12 12.40 18.72 10.02
CA THR A 12 13.12 19.00 11.24
C THR A 12 12.38 20.04 12.08
N ASP A 13 12.61 20.02 13.39
CA ASP A 13 12.20 21.08 14.29
C ASP A 13 13.07 22.36 14.10
N GLY A 14 12.72 23.43 14.79
CA GLY A 14 13.48 24.69 14.76
C GLY A 14 14.93 24.59 15.23
N ALA A 15 15.33 23.47 15.85
CA ALA A 15 16.70 23.17 16.29
C ALA A 15 17.45 22.23 15.32
N GLY A 16 16.83 21.84 14.21
CA GLY A 16 17.43 20.97 13.19
C GLY A 16 17.36 19.47 13.49
N HIS A 17 16.66 19.05 14.55
CA HIS A 17 16.43 17.64 14.83
C HIS A 17 15.26 17.11 14.02
N ARG A 18 15.34 15.85 13.55
CA ARG A 18 14.23 15.21 12.85
C ARG A 18 12.98 15.14 13.74
N LEU A 19 11.84 15.47 13.18
CA LEU A 19 10.56 15.33 13.85
C LEU A 19 10.32 13.88 14.30
N PRO A 20 9.61 13.66 15.42
CA PRO A 20 9.26 12.32 15.89
C PRO A 20 8.41 11.58 14.86
N LEU A 21 8.41 10.24 14.91
CA LEU A 21 7.67 9.39 13.96
C LEU A 21 6.19 9.74 13.90
N SER A 22 5.56 10.03 15.05
CA SER A 22 4.18 10.45 15.15
C SER A 22 3.81 11.71 14.35
N GLN A 23 4.79 12.54 14.01
CA GLN A 23 4.62 13.71 13.16
C GLN A 23 5.02 13.47 11.69
N ARG A 24 5.67 12.35 11.37
CA ARG A 24 6.09 11.97 10.01
C ARG A 24 5.10 11.02 9.35
N ARG A 25 3.80 11.34 9.39
CA ARG A 25 2.67 10.52 8.98
C ARG A 25 1.98 11.01 7.70
N LEU A 26 1.17 10.15 7.09
CA LEU A 26 0.43 10.49 5.86
C LEU A 26 -0.62 11.58 6.08
N GLY A 27 -1.27 11.63 7.26
CA GLY A 27 -2.19 12.69 7.63
C GLY A 27 -1.56 14.08 7.59
N ARG A 28 -0.26 14.21 7.93
CA ARG A 28 0.45 15.48 7.79
C ARG A 28 0.59 15.92 6.32
N ILE A 29 0.74 14.98 5.39
CA ILE A 29 0.75 15.33 3.95
C ILE A 29 -0.61 15.91 3.54
N LEU A 30 -1.70 15.34 4.05
CA LEU A 30 -3.03 15.88 3.79
C LEU A 30 -3.20 17.29 4.34
N SER A 31 -2.79 17.55 5.60
CA SER A 31 -2.88 18.88 6.19
C SER A 31 -2.02 19.90 5.45
N LEU A 32 -0.82 19.54 4.98
CA LEU A 32 -0.01 20.41 4.12
C LEU A 32 -0.74 20.80 2.83
N LEU A 33 -1.49 19.87 2.21
CA LEU A 33 -2.23 20.13 0.99
C LEU A 33 -3.49 20.99 1.22
N THR A 34 -4.17 20.81 2.35
CA THR A 34 -5.46 21.44 2.64
C THR A 34 -5.32 22.77 3.36
N GLU A 35 -4.46 22.87 4.37
CA GLU A 35 -4.34 24.05 5.24
C GLU A 35 -3.40 25.11 4.67
N ASN A 36 -2.35 24.67 4.00
CA ASN A 36 -1.28 25.57 3.58
C ASN A 36 -1.30 25.95 2.10
N GLY A 37 -2.03 25.18 1.28
CA GLY A 37 -2.05 25.37 -0.17
C GLY A 37 -0.69 25.14 -0.85
N LEU A 38 -0.71 25.06 -2.17
CA LEU A 38 0.50 24.80 -2.96
C LEU A 38 1.58 25.88 -2.80
N SER A 39 1.18 27.16 -2.70
CA SER A 39 2.14 28.27 -2.61
C SER A 39 3.03 28.23 -1.37
N LYS A 40 2.51 27.72 -0.25
CA LYS A 40 3.31 27.54 0.96
C LYS A 40 4.26 26.36 0.84
N ILE A 41 3.77 25.23 0.28
CA ILE A 41 4.60 24.06 -0.02
C ILE A 41 5.73 24.44 -0.98
N ASP A 42 5.43 25.21 -2.03
CA ASP A 42 6.43 25.75 -2.97
C ASP A 42 7.54 26.50 -2.24
N ARG A 43 7.18 27.39 -1.32
CA ARG A 43 8.13 28.17 -0.55
C ARG A 43 8.99 27.27 0.36
N GLU A 44 8.36 26.37 1.11
CA GLU A 44 9.04 25.49 2.05
C GLU A 44 10.02 24.54 1.36
N ILE A 45 9.62 23.91 0.25
CA ILE A 45 10.52 23.03 -0.50
C ILE A 45 11.65 23.80 -1.19
N ASN A 46 11.40 25.02 -1.65
CA ASN A 46 12.44 25.85 -2.24
C ASN A 46 13.53 26.27 -1.22
N LEU A 47 13.14 26.47 0.04
CA LEU A 47 14.08 26.82 1.14
C LEU A 47 14.95 25.63 1.58
N LEU A 48 14.60 24.39 1.25
CA LEU A 48 15.40 23.21 1.59
C LEU A 48 16.79 23.27 0.93
N PRO A 49 17.81 22.62 1.52
CA PRO A 49 19.15 22.49 0.92
C PRO A 49 19.09 21.88 -0.49
N ALA A 50 20.04 22.24 -1.36
CA ALA A 50 20.07 21.78 -2.75
C ALA A 50 20.06 20.24 -2.90
N GLY A 51 20.71 19.51 -1.99
CA GLY A 51 20.74 18.04 -1.97
C GLY A 51 19.54 17.35 -1.32
N HIS A 52 18.52 18.09 -0.89
CA HIS A 52 17.37 17.46 -0.21
C HIS A 52 16.57 16.59 -1.16
N PRO A 53 16.22 15.32 -0.77
CA PRO A 53 15.59 14.34 -1.66
C PRO A 53 14.21 14.76 -2.18
N ALA A 54 13.51 15.67 -1.51
CA ALA A 54 12.22 16.19 -1.97
C ALA A 54 12.34 17.10 -3.21
N LYS A 55 13.48 17.79 -3.42
CA LYS A 55 13.61 18.80 -4.49
C LYS A 55 13.53 18.23 -5.90
N GLY A 56 14.15 17.08 -6.17
CA GLY A 56 14.11 16.46 -7.49
C GLY A 56 12.68 16.12 -7.95
N PRO A 57 11.95 15.28 -7.22
CA PRO A 57 10.56 14.95 -7.56
C PRO A 57 9.62 16.16 -7.57
N TYR A 58 9.90 17.18 -6.74
CA TYR A 58 9.10 18.40 -6.74
C TYR A 58 9.36 19.28 -7.96
N GLY A 59 10.62 19.38 -8.40
CA GLY A 59 10.99 20.07 -9.62
C GLY A 59 10.30 19.50 -10.85
N LEU A 60 10.17 18.17 -10.95
CA LEU A 60 9.39 17.51 -12.00
C LEU A 60 7.91 17.87 -11.95
N PHE A 61 7.32 17.95 -10.75
CA PHE A 61 5.94 18.37 -10.58
C PHE A 61 5.74 19.83 -11.03
N LEU A 62 6.68 20.73 -10.76
CA LEU A 62 6.61 22.14 -11.16
C LEU A 62 6.69 22.33 -12.68
N GLN A 63 7.31 21.41 -13.44
CA GLN A 63 7.33 21.46 -14.90
C GLN A 63 5.98 21.15 -15.54
N ALA A 64 5.04 20.55 -14.80
CA ALA A 64 3.70 20.27 -15.31
C ALA A 64 2.88 21.58 -15.42
N LYS A 65 2.01 21.64 -16.45
CA LYS A 65 1.06 22.76 -16.62
C LYS A 65 0.17 22.87 -15.38
N GLU A 66 -0.26 24.09 -15.06
CA GLU A 66 -1.03 24.43 -13.86
C GLU A 66 -2.27 23.55 -13.67
N ASN A 67 -3.06 23.37 -14.74
CA ASN A 67 -4.24 22.49 -14.71
C ASN A 67 -3.89 21.05 -14.34
N LEU A 68 -2.76 20.53 -14.84
CA LEU A 68 -2.31 19.18 -14.51
C LEU A 68 -1.86 19.10 -13.05
N ARG A 69 -1.15 20.11 -12.54
CA ARG A 69 -0.76 20.20 -11.13
C ARG A 69 -1.99 20.20 -10.21
N GLY A 70 -3.01 20.98 -10.55
CA GLY A 70 -4.28 21.01 -9.83
C GLY A 70 -4.95 19.63 -9.77
N ASN A 71 -5.04 18.94 -10.90
CA ASN A 71 -5.62 17.60 -10.97
C ASN A 71 -4.84 16.56 -10.14
N ILE A 72 -3.51 16.65 -10.14
CA ILE A 72 -2.65 15.78 -9.33
C ILE A 72 -2.93 16.02 -7.83
N VAL A 73 -3.03 17.27 -7.40
CA VAL A 73 -3.29 17.62 -5.99
C VAL A 73 -4.67 17.16 -5.56
N ILE A 74 -5.71 17.40 -6.38
CA ILE A 74 -7.08 16.92 -6.10
C ILE A 74 -7.11 15.40 -6.01
N GLY A 75 -6.48 14.71 -6.95
CA GLY A 75 -6.40 13.24 -6.94
C GLY A 75 -5.67 12.70 -5.71
N LEU A 76 -4.61 13.37 -5.27
CA LEU A 76 -3.89 13.02 -4.05
C LEU A 76 -4.73 13.29 -2.80
N GLY A 77 -5.38 14.45 -2.73
CA GLY A 77 -6.29 14.79 -1.64
C GLY A 77 -7.41 13.77 -1.46
N LYS A 78 -8.05 13.34 -2.57
CA LYS A 78 -9.08 12.28 -2.52
C LYS A 78 -8.56 10.97 -1.92
N ARG A 79 -7.34 10.54 -2.27
CA ARG A 79 -6.73 9.31 -1.74
C ARG A 79 -6.34 9.42 -0.27
N LEU A 80 -5.95 10.60 0.17
CA LEU A 80 -5.52 10.84 1.55
C LEU A 80 -6.69 11.27 2.45
N ASN A 81 -7.90 11.45 1.89
CA ASN A 81 -9.05 11.93 2.65
C ASN A 81 -9.41 11.06 3.86
N VAL A 82 -9.12 9.77 3.80
CA VAL A 82 -9.31 8.82 4.91
C VAL A 82 -8.57 9.26 6.19
N PHE A 83 -7.48 10.02 6.06
CA PHE A 83 -6.70 10.54 7.20
C PHE A 83 -7.31 11.83 7.81
N GLN A 84 -8.46 12.32 7.32
CA GLN A 84 -9.25 13.33 8.02
C GLN A 84 -9.97 12.74 9.23
N ASP A 85 -10.22 11.43 9.22
CA ASP A 85 -10.72 10.73 10.40
C ASP A 85 -9.61 10.69 11.45
N LYS A 86 -9.89 11.27 12.63
CA LYS A 86 -8.94 11.36 13.74
C LYS A 86 -8.53 9.99 14.28
N LEU A 87 -9.40 8.99 14.19
CA LEU A 87 -9.08 7.63 14.62
C LEU A 87 -8.10 6.97 13.66
N VAL A 88 -8.32 7.13 12.35
CA VAL A 88 -7.40 6.63 11.32
C VAL A 88 -6.05 7.33 11.41
N ASP A 89 -6.04 8.64 11.58
CA ASP A 89 -4.82 9.42 11.71
C ASP A 89 -4.03 9.01 12.97
N ALA A 90 -4.71 8.78 14.10
CA ALA A 90 -4.10 8.29 15.33
C ALA A 90 -3.58 6.84 15.18
N LEU A 91 -4.37 5.95 14.56
CA LEU A 91 -4.00 4.55 14.33
C LEU A 91 -2.72 4.43 13.48
N THR A 92 -2.55 5.33 12.53
CA THR A 92 -1.41 5.33 11.59
C THR A 92 -0.24 6.22 12.03
N ALA A 93 -0.35 6.88 13.19
CA ALA A 93 0.70 7.75 13.72
C ALA A 93 1.88 6.97 14.32
N ASP A 94 1.65 5.73 14.72
CA ASP A 94 2.64 4.87 15.36
C ASP A 94 2.71 3.50 14.67
N SER A 95 3.74 2.73 14.97
CA SER A 95 3.96 1.39 14.42
C SER A 95 4.09 0.39 15.58
N SER A 96 2.96 -0.17 16.00
CA SER A 96 2.90 -1.19 17.05
C SER A 96 3.01 -2.62 16.52
N ILE A 97 2.94 -2.82 15.20
CA ILE A 97 2.99 -4.13 14.55
C ILE A 97 4.34 -4.30 13.84
N ASP A 98 5.06 -5.37 14.17
CA ASP A 98 6.25 -5.79 13.44
C ASP A 98 5.85 -6.60 12.20
N LEU A 99 5.95 -6.00 11.02
CA LEU A 99 5.59 -6.63 9.75
C LEU A 99 6.55 -7.76 9.32
N THR A 100 7.72 -7.88 9.95
CA THR A 100 8.69 -8.93 9.66
C THR A 100 8.56 -10.15 10.58
N LEU A 101 7.91 -9.96 11.74
CA LEU A 101 7.78 -10.99 12.77
C LEU A 101 7.27 -12.34 12.25
N PRO A 102 6.24 -12.42 11.37
CA PRO A 102 5.74 -13.70 10.88
C PRO A 102 6.79 -14.52 10.11
N GLY A 103 7.78 -13.87 9.53
CA GLY A 103 8.84 -14.54 8.77
C GLY A 103 9.93 -15.19 9.61
N HIS A 104 10.03 -14.86 10.91
CA HIS A 104 11.10 -15.38 11.78
C HIS A 104 10.62 -15.86 13.16
N LYS A 105 9.33 -15.64 13.51
CA LYS A 105 8.73 -16.14 14.75
C LYS A 105 7.33 -16.69 14.48
N PRO A 106 6.96 -17.87 15.00
CA PRO A 106 5.61 -18.39 14.88
C PRO A 106 4.59 -17.41 15.50
N CYS A 107 3.71 -16.88 14.69
CA CYS A 107 2.64 -15.99 15.13
C CYS A 107 1.47 -16.02 14.12
N ALA A 108 0.33 -15.46 14.50
CA ALA A 108 -0.81 -15.25 13.63
C ALA A 108 -1.30 -13.80 13.75
N TYR A 109 -1.48 -13.15 12.61
CA TYR A 109 -2.09 -11.82 12.51
C TYR A 109 -3.50 -11.94 11.97
N PHE A 110 -4.48 -11.49 12.73
CA PHE A 110 -5.88 -11.43 12.31
C PHE A 110 -6.23 -10.00 11.93
N CYS A 111 -6.48 -9.79 10.65
CA CYS A 111 -6.85 -8.50 10.09
C CYS A 111 -8.36 -8.48 9.86
N ILE A 112 -9.10 -7.80 10.74
CA ILE A 112 -10.55 -7.69 10.63
C ILE A 112 -10.88 -6.49 9.75
N LEU A 113 -11.56 -6.73 8.63
CA LEU A 113 -11.96 -5.73 7.65
C LEU A 113 -13.48 -5.57 7.62
N SER A 114 -13.96 -4.34 7.35
CA SER A 114 -15.39 -4.14 7.10
C SER A 114 -15.74 -4.57 5.68
N ALA A 115 -16.64 -5.52 5.53
CA ALA A 115 -17.16 -5.94 4.24
C ALA A 115 -18.13 -4.92 3.62
N GLN A 116 -18.72 -4.04 4.44
CA GLN A 116 -19.76 -3.09 4.00
C GLN A 116 -19.23 -1.70 3.70
N ASP A 117 -18.09 -1.32 4.26
CA ASP A 117 -17.53 0.02 4.13
C ASP A 117 -16.18 -0.01 3.41
N SER A 118 -16.19 0.37 2.14
CA SER A 118 -15.00 0.48 1.31
C SER A 118 -14.14 1.72 1.61
N THR A 119 -14.58 2.61 2.53
CA THR A 119 -13.84 3.84 2.88
C THR A 119 -12.43 3.53 3.34
N TYR A 120 -12.26 2.42 4.07
CA TYR A 120 -10.97 2.00 4.61
C TYR A 120 -10.20 0.99 3.74
N ALA A 121 -10.74 0.61 2.58
CA ALA A 121 -10.07 -0.34 1.67
C ALA A 121 -8.65 0.11 1.26
N PHE A 122 -8.41 1.43 1.20
CA PHE A 122 -7.07 1.98 0.97
C PHE A 122 -6.08 1.59 2.08
N LEU A 123 -6.50 1.63 3.36
CA LEU A 123 -5.63 1.26 4.49
C LEU A 123 -5.34 -0.24 4.48
N SER A 124 -6.34 -1.07 4.20
CA SER A 124 -6.19 -2.51 4.07
C SER A 124 -5.21 -2.85 2.96
N SER A 125 -5.42 -2.28 1.79
CA SER A 125 -4.54 -2.42 0.63
C SER A 125 -3.09 -1.98 0.95
N LEU A 126 -2.93 -0.86 1.66
CA LEU A 126 -1.62 -0.36 2.08
C LEU A 126 -0.95 -1.33 3.06
N PHE A 127 -1.67 -1.82 4.07
CA PHE A 127 -1.16 -2.78 5.05
C PHE A 127 -0.65 -4.06 4.38
N PHE A 128 -1.47 -4.68 3.52
CA PHE A 128 -1.07 -5.90 2.81
C PHE A 128 0.10 -5.65 1.85
N THR A 129 0.11 -4.53 1.14
CA THR A 129 1.25 -4.15 0.28
C THR A 129 2.54 -4.00 1.11
N MET A 130 2.43 -3.38 2.29
CA MET A 130 3.58 -3.19 3.17
C MET A 130 4.09 -4.50 3.75
N ILE A 131 3.23 -5.40 4.24
CA ILE A 131 3.66 -6.67 4.84
C ILE A 131 4.33 -7.58 3.80
N PHE A 132 3.79 -7.68 2.58
CA PHE A 132 4.44 -8.40 1.48
C PHE A 132 5.83 -7.83 1.18
N SER A 133 5.93 -6.51 1.03
CA SER A 133 7.21 -5.84 0.72
C SER A 133 8.23 -5.98 1.85
N ARG A 134 7.79 -5.88 3.11
CA ARG A 134 8.69 -5.98 4.27
C ARG A 134 9.22 -7.39 4.48
N LEU A 135 8.38 -8.41 4.31
CA LEU A 135 8.81 -9.82 4.38
C LEU A 135 9.77 -10.17 3.23
N GLU A 136 9.48 -9.70 2.00
CA GLU A 136 10.40 -9.87 0.89
C GLU A 136 11.77 -9.21 1.16
N GLN A 137 11.76 -7.96 1.64
CA GLN A 137 13.00 -7.24 1.99
C GLN A 137 13.77 -7.95 3.10
N TYR A 138 13.07 -8.43 4.13
CA TYR A 138 13.67 -9.20 5.21
C TYR A 138 14.34 -10.47 4.67
N ALA A 139 13.63 -11.27 3.87
CA ALA A 139 14.19 -12.46 3.25
C ALA A 139 15.45 -12.16 2.43
N ARG A 140 15.41 -11.11 1.58
CA ARG A 140 16.53 -10.76 0.70
C ARG A 140 17.76 -10.21 1.42
N ARG A 141 17.59 -9.50 2.52
CA ARG A 141 18.66 -8.70 3.13
C ARG A 141 19.18 -9.25 4.44
N GLU A 142 18.34 -10.01 5.16
CA GLU A 142 18.61 -10.42 6.54
C GLU A 142 18.68 -11.93 6.71
N THR A 143 18.49 -12.72 5.63
CA THR A 143 18.65 -14.18 5.65
C THR A 143 19.73 -14.62 4.66
N GLU A 144 20.44 -15.71 4.98
CA GLU A 144 21.56 -16.20 4.18
C GLU A 144 21.12 -16.81 2.85
N ASP A 145 19.98 -17.52 2.84
CA ASP A 145 19.45 -18.24 1.67
C ASP A 145 18.42 -17.41 0.88
N GLY A 146 18.18 -16.15 1.29
CA GLY A 146 17.18 -15.27 0.68
C GLY A 146 15.73 -15.69 0.93
N LYS A 147 15.48 -16.57 1.92
CA LYS A 147 14.15 -17.10 2.24
C LYS A 147 13.77 -16.81 3.68
N LEU A 148 12.48 -16.72 3.94
CA LEU A 148 11.99 -16.58 5.31
C LEU A 148 12.32 -17.85 6.12
N PRO A 149 12.89 -17.71 7.33
CA PRO A 149 13.10 -18.84 8.23
C PRO A 149 11.83 -19.63 8.52
N ILE A 150 10.71 -18.92 8.70
CA ILE A 150 9.37 -19.50 8.90
C ILE A 150 8.50 -19.18 7.69
N PRO A 151 7.88 -20.20 7.06
CA PRO A 151 6.94 -19.96 5.97
C PRO A 151 5.74 -19.13 6.44
N VAL A 152 5.35 -18.13 5.66
CA VAL A 152 4.20 -17.27 5.94
C VAL A 152 3.06 -17.63 5.02
N ASN A 153 1.88 -17.94 5.59
CA ASN A 153 0.67 -18.20 4.83
C ASN A 153 -0.28 -17.01 4.93
N PHE A 154 -0.57 -16.38 3.80
CA PHE A 154 -1.57 -15.34 3.67
C PHE A 154 -2.91 -15.98 3.30
N VAL A 155 -3.86 -15.96 4.23
CA VAL A 155 -5.25 -16.37 3.97
C VAL A 155 -6.03 -15.10 3.70
N LEU A 156 -6.30 -14.84 2.43
CA LEU A 156 -6.96 -13.63 1.93
C LEU A 156 -8.44 -13.93 1.70
N ASP A 157 -9.16 -14.10 2.83
CA ASP A 157 -10.59 -14.33 2.82
C ASP A 157 -11.33 -13.10 2.33
N GLU A 158 -12.34 -13.30 1.46
CA GLU A 158 -13.04 -12.22 0.77
C GLU A 158 -12.04 -11.20 0.15
N PHE A 159 -11.11 -11.72 -0.67
CA PHE A 159 -10.02 -10.93 -1.25
C PHE A 159 -10.45 -9.59 -1.87
N PRO A 160 -11.61 -9.47 -2.55
CA PRO A 160 -12.10 -8.18 -3.04
C PRO A 160 -12.30 -7.12 -1.96
N SER A 161 -12.62 -7.50 -0.72
CA SER A 161 -12.82 -6.57 0.40
C SER A 161 -11.52 -5.92 0.92
N ILE A 162 -10.37 -6.51 0.60
CA ILE A 162 -9.06 -5.95 0.94
C ILE A 162 -8.77 -4.67 0.13
N GLY A 163 -9.44 -4.50 -1.01
CA GLY A 163 -9.14 -3.47 -1.99
C GLY A 163 -8.03 -3.89 -2.96
N LYS A 164 -7.87 -3.15 -4.05
CA LYS A 164 -6.87 -3.47 -5.08
C LYS A 164 -5.46 -3.31 -4.51
N LEU A 165 -4.71 -4.41 -4.43
CA LEU A 165 -3.29 -4.40 -4.11
C LEU A 165 -2.50 -4.02 -5.37
N GLY A 166 -1.72 -2.94 -5.31
CA GLY A 166 -1.09 -2.32 -6.49
C GLY A 166 -0.34 -3.30 -7.38
N ASP A 167 0.70 -3.93 -6.89
CA ASP A 167 1.51 -4.87 -7.67
C ASP A 167 1.25 -6.34 -7.28
N PHE A 168 0.00 -6.69 -6.91
CA PHE A 168 -0.32 -8.03 -6.38
C PHE A 168 0.04 -9.16 -7.37
N LYS A 169 -0.26 -8.97 -8.65
CA LYS A 169 0.15 -9.88 -9.72
C LYS A 169 1.64 -10.19 -9.68
N ARG A 170 2.46 -9.16 -9.52
CA ARG A 170 3.91 -9.33 -9.40
C ARG A 170 4.26 -9.99 -8.08
N SER A 171 3.67 -9.53 -6.99
CA SER A 171 3.94 -10.09 -5.66
C SER A 171 3.64 -11.58 -5.60
N ILE A 172 2.47 -12.03 -6.04
CA ILE A 172 2.08 -13.45 -5.98
C ILE A 172 3.01 -14.36 -6.81
N ALA A 173 3.51 -13.86 -7.95
CA ALA A 173 4.44 -14.62 -8.79
C ALA A 173 5.79 -14.90 -8.10
N PHE A 174 6.22 -14.04 -7.18
CA PHE A 174 7.53 -14.15 -6.52
C PHE A 174 7.45 -14.66 -5.07
N THR A 175 6.29 -14.64 -4.43
CA THR A 175 6.12 -15.00 -3.02
C THR A 175 6.63 -16.40 -2.70
N ARG A 176 6.41 -17.36 -3.58
CA ARG A 176 6.87 -18.74 -3.42
C ARG A 176 8.39 -18.85 -3.21
N GLY A 177 9.17 -18.05 -3.92
CA GLY A 177 10.63 -18.01 -3.78
C GLY A 177 11.10 -17.62 -2.37
N PHE A 178 10.26 -16.87 -1.63
CA PHE A 178 10.55 -16.41 -0.28
C PHE A 178 9.89 -17.24 0.83
N ARG A 179 9.24 -18.36 0.52
CA ARG A 179 8.39 -19.16 1.43
C ARG A 179 7.16 -18.38 1.92
N MET A 180 6.58 -17.55 1.07
CA MET A 180 5.30 -16.92 1.30
C MET A 180 4.25 -17.58 0.41
N ASN A 181 3.17 -18.09 1.00
CA ASN A 181 2.07 -18.74 0.30
C ASN A 181 0.83 -17.87 0.37
N CYS A 182 0.05 -17.81 -0.71
CA CYS A 182 -1.19 -17.05 -0.77
C CYS A 182 -2.36 -17.99 -1.03
N ILE A 183 -3.38 -17.91 -0.20
CA ILE A 183 -4.69 -18.53 -0.39
C ILE A 183 -5.66 -17.39 -0.67
N VAL A 184 -6.05 -17.24 -1.94
CA VAL A 184 -6.94 -16.18 -2.40
C VAL A 184 -8.35 -16.74 -2.50
N ILE A 185 -9.27 -16.19 -1.72
CA ILE A 185 -10.66 -16.64 -1.68
C ILE A 185 -11.53 -15.54 -2.28
N VAL A 186 -12.35 -15.90 -3.26
CA VAL A 186 -13.30 -15.01 -3.94
C VAL A 186 -14.65 -15.69 -4.06
N GLN A 187 -15.71 -14.91 -4.05
CA GLN A 187 -17.07 -15.44 -4.26
C GLN A 187 -17.34 -15.76 -5.74
N SER A 188 -16.71 -15.00 -6.65
CA SER A 188 -16.80 -15.23 -8.08
C SER A 188 -15.55 -14.70 -8.80
N ILE A 189 -15.26 -15.30 -9.95
CA ILE A 189 -14.20 -14.80 -10.84
C ILE A 189 -14.56 -13.43 -11.42
N ALA A 190 -15.85 -13.12 -11.57
CA ALA A 190 -16.29 -11.80 -12.04
C ALA A 190 -15.80 -10.66 -11.10
N GLN A 191 -15.88 -10.85 -9.78
CA GLN A 191 -15.36 -9.86 -8.82
C GLN A 191 -13.85 -9.65 -8.98
N LEU A 192 -13.10 -10.73 -9.20
CA LEU A 192 -11.65 -10.64 -9.41
C LEU A 192 -11.33 -9.91 -10.72
N ALA A 193 -12.10 -10.18 -11.79
CA ALA A 193 -11.96 -9.53 -13.10
C ALA A 193 -12.28 -8.03 -13.04
N ASP A 194 -13.28 -7.62 -12.27
CA ASP A 194 -13.61 -6.21 -12.07
C ASP A 194 -12.50 -5.46 -11.32
N MET A 195 -11.89 -6.12 -10.33
CA MET A 195 -10.79 -5.54 -9.55
C MET A 195 -9.48 -5.46 -10.34
N TYR A 196 -9.19 -6.47 -11.16
CA TYR A 196 -7.97 -6.60 -11.97
C TYR A 196 -8.33 -6.74 -13.45
N PRO A 197 -8.76 -5.64 -14.12
CA PRO A 197 -9.18 -5.65 -15.52
C PRO A 197 -8.01 -5.95 -16.48
N ARG A 198 -8.31 -6.06 -17.78
CA ARG A 198 -7.31 -6.27 -18.86
C ARG A 198 -6.49 -7.56 -18.70
N HIS A 199 -7.16 -8.65 -18.31
CA HIS A 199 -6.56 -9.98 -18.12
C HIS A 199 -5.55 -10.07 -16.94
N GLU A 200 -5.39 -9.02 -16.12
CA GLU A 200 -4.55 -9.11 -14.91
C GLU A 200 -5.02 -10.22 -13.96
N TRP A 201 -6.32 -10.44 -13.86
CA TRP A 201 -6.92 -11.48 -13.02
C TRP A 201 -6.56 -12.90 -13.49
N GLU A 202 -6.47 -13.12 -14.82
CA GLU A 202 -6.05 -14.42 -15.38
C GLU A 202 -4.62 -14.75 -15.01
N GLU A 203 -3.76 -13.75 -15.01
CA GLU A 203 -2.36 -13.91 -14.59
C GLU A 203 -2.24 -14.19 -13.10
N ILE A 204 -3.11 -13.57 -12.25
CA ILE A 204 -3.18 -13.88 -10.82
C ILE A 204 -3.63 -15.34 -10.63
N ALA A 205 -4.68 -15.75 -11.32
CA ALA A 205 -5.19 -17.13 -11.27
C ALA A 205 -4.14 -18.15 -11.75
N ALA A 206 -3.40 -17.82 -12.81
CA ALA A 206 -2.32 -18.67 -13.34
C ALA A 206 -1.13 -18.83 -12.38
N CYS A 207 -0.96 -17.92 -11.42
CA CYS A 207 0.04 -18.05 -10.36
C CYS A 207 -0.39 -19.02 -9.23
N CYS A 208 -1.65 -19.47 -9.22
CA CYS A 208 -2.15 -20.42 -8.23
C CYS A 208 -1.86 -21.85 -8.67
N ASP A 209 -1.15 -22.62 -7.84
CA ASP A 209 -0.83 -24.05 -8.13
C ASP A 209 -2.08 -24.93 -8.07
N ALA A 210 -3.13 -24.52 -7.35
CA ALA A 210 -4.38 -25.24 -7.20
C ALA A 210 -5.57 -24.28 -7.19
N THR A 211 -6.65 -24.69 -7.80
CA THR A 211 -7.94 -24.00 -7.78
C THR A 211 -9.01 -24.92 -7.22
N ILE A 212 -9.71 -24.47 -6.18
CA ILE A 212 -10.84 -25.21 -5.58
C ILE A 212 -12.10 -24.42 -5.87
N CYS A 213 -13.06 -25.08 -6.53
CA CYS A 213 -14.36 -24.52 -6.83
C CYS A 213 -15.43 -25.28 -6.03
N LEU A 214 -16.16 -24.56 -5.17
CA LEU A 214 -17.21 -25.11 -4.31
C LEU A 214 -18.62 -24.93 -4.90
N GLY A 215 -18.73 -24.20 -6.00
CA GLY A 215 -19.98 -23.95 -6.72
C GLY A 215 -19.80 -22.78 -7.68
N VAL A 216 -20.65 -22.72 -8.71
CA VAL A 216 -20.61 -21.69 -9.74
C VAL A 216 -22.00 -21.16 -10.00
N ASN A 217 -22.20 -19.86 -9.81
CA ASN A 217 -23.48 -19.18 -9.99
C ASN A 217 -23.43 -18.07 -11.06
N ASP A 218 -22.29 -17.88 -11.72
CA ASP A 218 -22.13 -16.89 -12.79
C ASP A 218 -21.39 -17.47 -14.01
N LEU A 219 -21.63 -16.86 -15.17
CA LEU A 219 -21.07 -17.32 -16.45
C LEU A 219 -19.56 -17.21 -16.55
N THR A 220 -18.96 -16.20 -15.91
CA THR A 220 -17.51 -15.98 -15.94
C THR A 220 -16.79 -17.07 -15.17
N SER A 221 -17.28 -17.37 -13.96
CA SER A 221 -16.76 -18.46 -13.14
C SER A 221 -17.00 -19.83 -13.80
N ALA A 222 -18.17 -20.04 -14.43
CA ALA A 222 -18.45 -21.27 -15.16
C ALA A 222 -17.48 -21.52 -16.32
N LYS A 223 -17.16 -20.49 -17.09
CA LYS A 223 -16.19 -20.57 -18.18
C LYS A 223 -14.75 -20.77 -17.70
N PHE A 224 -14.43 -20.29 -16.50
CA PHE A 224 -13.08 -20.44 -15.94
C PHE A 224 -12.80 -21.87 -15.46
N VAL A 225 -13.83 -22.59 -14.98
CA VAL A 225 -13.67 -23.96 -14.43
C VAL A 225 -14.04 -25.07 -15.44
N SER A 226 -14.60 -24.72 -16.60
CA SER A 226 -14.92 -25.66 -17.68
C SER A 226 -13.73 -25.94 -18.59
#